data_bbe9749a20ac3d8eb1eacd079b947dd2
#
_entry.id   bbe9749a20ac3d8eb1eacd079b947dd2
#
_cell.length_a   1.000
_cell.length_b   1.000
_cell.length_c   1.000
_cell.angle_alpha   90.00
_cell.angle_beta   90.00
_cell.angle_gamma   90.00
#
_symmetry.space_group_name_H-M   'P 1'
#
loop_
_entity.id
_entity.type
_entity.pdbx_description
1 polymer ?
#
loop_
_entity_poly.entity_id
_entity_poly.type
_entity_poly.pdbx_seq_one_letter_code
_entity_poly.pdbx_strand_id
1 'polypeptide(L)'
;TDEQLLKRHELSDAQRWEQLDNIRPIEVYGINKTSESIAELAIDAAGTTRDKNLKNPLFVAPENLWDGNYGAHPEDLKKIIVDSRKKAVEFMTKDKIEMNGKEIDNPFKEKVKKSLGHIPSESEAKKLAENHIKATFDIGHANIWKKYFSGDEKEFNSWLGHEVDKLTKDGIIGHVHVSDNFGYND
;
A
#
# COMPACT_ATOMS: atom_id res chain seq x y z
N THR A 1 -6.08 51.43 9.95
CA THR A 1 -4.78 52.03 9.64
C THR A 1 -3.99 51.07 8.74
N ASP A 2 -3.09 51.62 7.93
CA ASP A 2 -2.25 50.85 7.00
C ASP A 2 -1.46 49.73 7.71
N GLU A 3 -1.07 49.99 8.96
CA GLU A 3 -0.40 49.01 9.83
C GLU A 3 -1.27 47.77 10.16
N GLN A 4 -2.57 47.96 10.32
CA GLN A 4 -3.50 46.84 10.53
C GLN A 4 -3.76 46.02 9.26
N LEU A 5 -3.70 46.67 8.10
CA LEU A 5 -3.80 46.01 6.80
C LEU A 5 -2.52 45.18 6.50
N LEU A 6 -1.33 45.77 6.76
CA LEU A 6 -0.05 45.07 6.65
C LEU A 6 0.01 43.83 7.54
N LYS A 7 -0.37 43.96 8.81
CA LYS A 7 -0.40 42.86 9.75
C LYS A 7 -1.38 41.75 9.35
N ARG A 8 -2.51 42.09 8.72
CA ARG A 8 -3.45 41.13 8.14
C ARG A 8 -2.87 40.41 6.93
N HIS A 9 -2.11 41.09 6.08
CA HIS A 9 -1.44 40.49 4.93
C HIS A 9 -0.33 39.55 5.38
N GLU A 10 0.49 39.91 6.33
CA GLU A 10 1.54 39.06 6.88
C GLU A 10 1.01 37.79 7.54
N LEU A 11 -0.11 37.90 8.29
CA LEU A 11 -0.79 36.73 8.88
C LEU A 11 -1.43 35.83 7.80
N SER A 12 -1.99 36.44 6.74
CA SER A 12 -2.56 35.68 5.60
C SER A 12 -1.47 34.94 4.82
N ASP A 13 -0.33 35.57 4.63
CA ASP A 13 0.80 34.95 3.94
C ASP A 13 1.44 33.84 4.79
N ALA A 14 1.61 34.02 6.09
CA ALA A 14 2.09 33.00 7.00
C ALA A 14 1.16 31.77 7.01
N GLN A 15 -0.16 31.97 7.08
CA GLN A 15 -1.13 30.89 6.99
C GLN A 15 -1.10 30.18 5.61
N ARG A 16 -0.85 30.92 4.56
CA ARG A 16 -0.73 30.37 3.20
C ARG A 16 0.52 29.52 3.05
N TRP A 17 1.66 29.98 3.59
CA TRP A 17 2.90 29.20 3.63
C TRP A 17 2.76 27.94 4.48
N GLU A 18 2.11 28.03 5.64
CA GLU A 18 1.83 26.86 6.48
C GLU A 18 0.93 25.84 5.77
N GLN A 19 -0.05 26.30 4.98
CA GLN A 19 -0.87 25.42 4.15
C GLN A 19 -0.06 24.79 3.03
N LEU A 20 0.83 25.52 2.36
CA LEU A 20 1.68 25.01 1.28
C LEU A 20 2.69 23.97 1.81
N ASP A 21 3.22 24.16 3.01
CA ASP A 21 4.12 23.19 3.65
C ASP A 21 3.44 21.86 3.96
N ASN A 22 2.09 21.84 4.03
CA ASN A 22 1.30 20.64 4.23
C ASN A 22 0.86 19.98 2.92
N ILE A 23 1.07 20.63 1.76
CA ILE A 23 0.77 20.04 0.46
C ILE A 23 1.84 19.00 0.13
N ARG A 24 1.42 17.77 -0.11
CA ARG A 24 2.28 16.68 -0.56
C ARG A 24 1.75 16.13 -1.88
N PRO A 25 2.61 15.64 -2.77
CA PRO A 25 2.16 14.89 -3.94
C PRO A 25 1.26 13.74 -3.49
N ILE A 26 0.10 13.59 -4.17
CA ILE A 26 -0.90 12.59 -3.77
C ILE A 26 -0.32 11.18 -3.81
N GLU A 27 0.56 10.92 -4.76
CA GLU A 27 1.23 9.63 -4.89
C GLU A 27 2.07 9.31 -3.65
N VAL A 28 2.81 10.31 -3.14
CA VAL A 28 3.66 10.12 -1.95
C VAL A 28 2.80 10.01 -0.69
N TYR A 29 1.85 10.92 -0.51
CA TYR A 29 0.99 10.93 0.67
C TYR A 29 0.04 9.73 0.67
N GLY A 30 -0.64 9.48 -0.46
CA GLY A 30 -1.59 8.39 -0.62
C GLY A 30 -0.94 7.03 -0.43
N ILE A 31 0.22 6.79 -1.06
CA ILE A 31 0.95 5.53 -0.92
C ILE A 31 1.35 5.30 0.54
N ASN A 32 1.91 6.31 1.21
CA ASN A 32 2.32 6.16 2.60
C ASN A 32 1.13 5.83 3.49
N LYS A 33 0.00 6.53 3.34
CA LYS A 33 -1.21 6.28 4.13
C LYS A 33 -1.83 4.91 3.84
N THR A 34 -1.88 4.52 2.58
CA THR A 34 -2.36 3.19 2.18
C THR A 34 -1.46 2.11 2.78
N SER A 35 -0.14 2.26 2.67
CA SER A 35 0.82 1.29 3.21
C SER A 35 0.77 1.20 4.74
N GLU A 36 0.58 2.32 5.45
CA GLU A 36 0.37 2.36 6.90
C GLU A 36 -0.91 1.60 7.29
N SER A 37 -2.02 1.84 6.59
CA SER A 37 -3.31 1.19 6.86
C SER A 37 -3.26 -0.31 6.58
N ILE A 38 -2.65 -0.74 5.47
CA ILE A 38 -2.46 -2.15 5.14
C ILE A 38 -1.58 -2.83 6.18
N ALA A 39 -0.49 -2.19 6.61
CA ALA A 39 0.40 -2.71 7.63
C ALA A 39 -0.31 -2.91 8.99
N GLU A 40 -1.14 -1.97 9.38
CA GLU A 40 -1.95 -2.08 10.59
C GLU A 40 -2.96 -3.23 10.52
N LEU A 41 -3.69 -3.34 9.41
CA LEU A 41 -4.65 -4.43 9.17
C LEU A 41 -3.98 -5.80 9.12
N ALA A 42 -2.75 -5.89 8.64
CA ALA A 42 -2.00 -7.14 8.63
C ALA A 42 -1.68 -7.66 10.03
N ILE A 43 -1.46 -6.78 11.01
CA ILE A 43 -1.29 -7.16 12.42
C ILE A 43 -2.59 -7.80 12.94
N ASP A 44 -3.76 -7.24 12.61
CA ASP A 44 -5.06 -7.80 12.97
C ASP A 44 -5.32 -9.14 12.28
N ALA A 45 -4.96 -9.24 11.00
CA ALA A 45 -5.07 -10.49 10.24
C ALA A 45 -4.20 -11.60 10.83
N ALA A 46 -2.97 -11.28 11.25
CA ALA A 46 -2.08 -12.21 11.91
C ALA A 46 -2.64 -12.67 13.27
N GLY A 47 -3.14 -11.74 14.08
CA GLY A 47 -3.80 -12.04 15.35
C GLY A 47 -5.02 -12.95 15.15
N THR A 48 -5.89 -12.62 14.21
CA THR A 48 -7.09 -13.42 13.89
C THR A 48 -6.71 -14.82 13.39
N THR A 49 -5.70 -14.93 12.55
CA THR A 49 -5.19 -16.22 12.04
C THR A 49 -4.75 -17.12 13.20
N ARG A 50 -4.01 -16.55 14.14
CA ARG A 50 -3.54 -17.24 15.37
C ARG A 50 -4.72 -17.65 16.25
N ASP A 51 -5.56 -16.70 16.63
CA ASP A 51 -6.62 -16.90 17.61
C ASP A 51 -7.68 -17.90 17.13
N LYS A 52 -7.92 -17.94 15.85
CA LYS A 52 -8.86 -18.90 15.21
C LYS A 52 -8.18 -20.17 14.71
N ASN A 53 -6.86 -20.28 14.90
CA ASN A 53 -6.04 -21.40 14.41
C ASN A 53 -6.33 -21.75 12.93
N LEU A 54 -6.33 -20.73 12.08
CA LEU A 54 -6.65 -20.89 10.68
C LEU A 54 -5.50 -21.62 9.96
N LYS A 55 -5.85 -22.62 9.18
CA LYS A 55 -4.90 -23.40 8.37
C LYS A 55 -4.23 -22.52 7.30
N ASN A 56 -5.01 -21.65 6.68
CA ASN A 56 -4.53 -20.67 5.72
C ASN A 56 -4.56 -19.27 6.36
N PRO A 57 -3.45 -18.53 6.33
CA PRO A 57 -3.41 -17.19 6.88
C PRO A 57 -4.41 -16.26 6.19
N LEU A 58 -5.13 -15.46 6.99
CA LEU A 58 -5.84 -14.30 6.47
C LEU A 58 -4.84 -13.28 5.97
N PHE A 59 -5.12 -12.62 4.86
CA PHE A 59 -4.28 -11.54 4.36
C PHE A 59 -5.10 -10.36 3.87
N VAL A 60 -4.52 -9.19 3.94
CA VAL A 60 -5.03 -7.95 3.32
C VAL A 60 -4.58 -7.95 1.87
N ALA A 61 -5.51 -7.75 0.95
CA ALA A 61 -5.26 -7.89 -0.48
C ALA A 61 -5.78 -6.67 -1.25
N PRO A 62 -5.01 -5.57 -1.33
CA PRO A 62 -5.32 -4.51 -2.28
C PRO A 62 -5.30 -5.07 -3.70
N GLU A 63 -6.21 -4.58 -4.51
CA GLU A 63 -6.43 -5.01 -5.89
C GLU A 63 -5.87 -3.97 -6.86
N ASN A 64 -5.37 -4.41 -8.02
CA ASN A 64 -5.05 -3.49 -9.11
C ASN A 64 -6.34 -2.84 -9.62
N LEU A 65 -6.33 -1.51 -9.66
CA LEU A 65 -7.48 -0.71 -10.08
C LEU A 65 -7.51 -0.50 -11.61
N TRP A 66 -8.53 0.21 -12.07
CA TRP A 66 -8.61 0.67 -13.48
C TRP A 66 -7.49 1.66 -13.77
N ASP A 67 -7.19 1.79 -15.05
CA ASP A 67 -6.25 2.78 -15.55
C ASP A 67 -6.57 4.22 -15.05
N GLY A 68 -5.53 5.00 -14.86
CA GLY A 68 -5.63 6.35 -14.27
C GLY A 68 -5.65 6.39 -12.74
N ASN A 69 -5.73 5.26 -12.06
CA ASN A 69 -5.59 5.16 -10.62
C ASN A 69 -4.19 4.64 -10.25
N TYR A 70 -3.66 5.11 -9.12
CA TYR A 70 -2.44 4.55 -8.57
C TYR A 70 -2.68 3.11 -8.10
N GLY A 71 -1.79 2.21 -8.49
CA GLY A 71 -1.94 0.78 -8.24
C GLY A 71 -2.60 0.00 -9.38
N ALA A 72 -3.03 0.67 -10.45
CA ALA A 72 -3.55 0.02 -11.65
C ALA A 72 -2.46 -0.75 -12.41
N HIS A 73 -1.26 -0.16 -12.54
CA HIS A 73 -0.14 -0.82 -13.18
C HIS A 73 0.47 -1.90 -12.27
N PRO A 74 0.87 -3.08 -12.81
CA PRO A 74 1.46 -4.15 -12.01
C PRO A 74 2.64 -3.73 -11.13
N GLU A 75 3.48 -2.83 -11.60
CA GLU A 75 4.62 -2.30 -10.83
C GLU A 75 4.18 -1.41 -9.66
N ASP A 76 3.11 -0.62 -9.83
CA ASP A 76 2.56 0.20 -8.75
C ASP A 76 1.92 -0.68 -7.67
N LEU A 77 1.17 -1.72 -8.09
CA LEU A 77 0.61 -2.71 -7.18
C LEU A 77 1.72 -3.38 -6.38
N LYS A 78 2.79 -3.83 -7.05
CA LYS A 78 3.97 -4.40 -6.39
C LYS A 78 4.56 -3.43 -5.37
N LYS A 79 4.70 -2.15 -5.73
CA LYS A 79 5.24 -1.13 -4.85
C LYS A 79 4.38 -0.96 -3.60
N ILE A 80 3.05 -0.90 -3.73
CA ILE A 80 2.12 -0.84 -2.60
C ILE A 80 2.36 -2.01 -1.65
N ILE A 81 2.43 -3.24 -2.16
CA ILE A 81 2.64 -4.44 -1.34
C ILE A 81 3.99 -4.41 -0.62
N VAL A 82 5.06 -4.10 -1.35
CA VAL A 82 6.42 -4.07 -0.79
C VAL A 82 6.54 -2.99 0.29
N ASP A 83 6.03 -1.79 0.05
CA ASP A 83 6.08 -0.69 1.02
C ASP A 83 5.20 -1.00 2.24
N SER A 84 4.03 -1.62 2.06
CA SER A 84 3.18 -2.09 3.16
C SER A 84 3.85 -3.17 4.01
N ARG A 85 4.57 -4.12 3.40
CA ARG A 85 5.34 -5.14 4.12
C ARG A 85 6.47 -4.51 4.94
N LYS A 86 7.18 -3.53 4.39
CA LYS A 86 8.21 -2.78 5.13
C LYS A 86 7.62 -2.07 6.34
N LYS A 87 6.51 -1.35 6.16
CA LYS A 87 5.78 -0.67 7.25
C LYS A 87 5.29 -1.66 8.30
N ALA A 88 4.77 -2.81 7.92
CA ALA A 88 4.34 -3.83 8.86
C ALA A 88 5.50 -4.34 9.73
N VAL A 89 6.68 -4.58 9.13
CA VAL A 89 7.88 -4.95 9.89
C VAL A 89 8.28 -3.84 10.86
N GLU A 90 8.28 -2.58 10.43
CA GLU A 90 8.57 -1.44 11.30
C GLU A 90 7.58 -1.36 12.49
N PHE A 91 6.28 -1.48 12.23
CA PHE A 91 5.23 -1.44 13.25
C PHE A 91 5.37 -2.59 14.25
N MET A 92 5.76 -3.76 13.79
CA MET A 92 5.92 -4.93 14.64
C MET A 92 7.20 -4.93 15.49
N THR A 93 8.28 -4.27 15.02
CA THR A 93 9.61 -4.46 15.63
C THR A 93 10.22 -3.21 16.26
N LYS A 94 10.00 -2.02 15.68
CA LYS A 94 10.70 -0.81 16.10
C LYS A 94 10.05 -0.15 17.32
N ASP A 95 10.87 0.50 18.16
CA ASP A 95 10.39 1.33 19.30
C ASP A 95 9.88 2.67 18.82
N LYS A 96 10.49 3.22 17.79
CA LYS A 96 10.13 4.47 17.14
C LYS A 96 9.91 4.25 15.65
N ILE A 97 8.95 4.96 15.09
CA ILE A 97 8.59 4.90 13.68
C ILE A 97 8.41 6.30 13.11
N GLU A 98 8.55 6.43 11.81
CA GLU A 98 8.25 7.68 11.11
C GLU A 98 6.79 7.68 10.65
N MET A 99 6.01 8.66 11.12
CA MET A 99 4.65 8.92 10.63
C MET A 99 4.49 10.41 10.32
N ASN A 100 3.94 10.72 9.16
CA ASN A 100 3.74 12.10 8.68
C ASN A 100 5.03 12.95 8.67
N GLY A 101 6.19 12.34 8.37
CA GLY A 101 7.49 13.01 8.36
C GLY A 101 8.05 13.34 9.74
N LYS A 102 7.52 12.73 10.80
CA LYS A 102 8.00 12.90 12.18
C LYS A 102 8.30 11.54 12.79
N GLU A 103 9.43 11.45 13.51
CA GLU A 103 9.72 10.30 14.36
C GLU A 103 8.86 10.38 15.62
N ILE A 104 8.12 9.32 15.91
CA ILE A 104 7.27 9.18 17.09
C ILE A 104 7.49 7.84 17.75
N ASP A 105 7.14 7.72 19.03
CA ASP A 105 7.06 6.42 19.69
C ASP A 105 6.02 5.55 18.96
N ASN A 106 6.34 4.27 18.79
CA ASN A 106 5.51 3.36 18.01
C ASN A 106 4.16 3.07 18.70
N PRO A 107 3.05 3.60 18.21
CA PRO A 107 1.73 3.41 18.83
C PRO A 107 1.18 1.99 18.64
N PHE A 108 1.78 1.17 17.77
CA PHE A 108 1.28 -0.17 17.45
C PHE A 108 1.82 -1.26 18.37
N LYS A 109 2.81 -0.97 19.24
CA LYS A 109 3.45 -1.98 20.10
C LYS A 109 2.47 -2.77 20.97
N GLU A 110 1.54 -2.09 21.61
CA GLU A 110 0.54 -2.75 22.45
C GLU A 110 -0.45 -3.57 21.61
N LYS A 111 -0.82 -3.08 20.43
CA LYS A 111 -1.62 -3.83 19.44
C LYS A 111 -0.90 -5.11 19.01
N VAL A 112 0.40 -5.02 18.69
CA VAL A 112 1.23 -6.17 18.31
C VAL A 112 1.28 -7.21 19.42
N LYS A 113 1.60 -6.80 20.66
CA LYS A 113 1.61 -7.72 21.81
C LYS A 113 0.27 -8.40 22.02
N LYS A 114 -0.84 -7.66 21.91
CA LYS A 114 -2.19 -8.20 22.04
C LYS A 114 -2.50 -9.19 20.92
N SER A 115 -2.19 -8.83 19.68
CA SER A 115 -2.50 -9.64 18.48
C SER A 115 -1.60 -10.86 18.35
N LEU A 116 -0.32 -10.76 18.66
CA LEU A 116 0.66 -11.84 18.46
C LEU A 116 1.05 -12.55 19.76
N GLY A 117 0.77 -11.96 20.92
CA GLY A 117 1.19 -12.47 22.23
C GLY A 117 2.63 -12.09 22.61
N HIS A 118 3.40 -11.52 21.69
CA HIS A 118 4.80 -11.09 21.88
C HIS A 118 5.19 -10.04 20.84
N ILE A 119 6.37 -9.46 20.99
CA ILE A 119 7.00 -8.66 19.94
C ILE A 119 7.87 -9.60 19.10
N PRO A 120 7.59 -9.73 17.79
CA PRO A 120 8.34 -10.67 16.94
C PRO A 120 9.77 -10.17 16.67
N SER A 121 10.65 -11.09 16.36
CA SER A 121 11.95 -10.78 15.75
C SER A 121 11.76 -10.21 14.34
N GLU A 122 12.77 -9.51 13.81
CA GLU A 122 12.71 -8.96 12.44
C GLU A 122 12.46 -10.05 11.40
N SER A 123 13.08 -11.22 11.55
CA SER A 123 12.86 -12.36 10.64
C SER A 123 11.43 -12.89 10.69
N GLU A 124 10.86 -12.96 11.88
CA GLU A 124 9.47 -13.38 12.09
C GLU A 124 8.49 -12.33 11.54
N ALA A 125 8.75 -11.04 11.82
CA ALA A 125 7.94 -9.94 11.30
C ALA A 125 7.92 -9.91 9.75
N LYS A 126 9.04 -10.19 9.08
CA LYS A 126 9.10 -10.32 7.61
C LYS A 126 8.20 -11.45 7.11
N LYS A 127 8.26 -12.63 7.74
CA LYS A 127 7.38 -13.76 7.39
C LYS A 127 5.90 -13.45 7.63
N LEU A 128 5.59 -12.79 8.74
CA LEU A 128 4.22 -12.34 9.02
C LEU A 128 3.74 -11.35 7.96
N ALA A 129 4.56 -10.35 7.60
CA ALA A 129 4.22 -9.40 6.57
C ALA A 129 3.99 -10.07 5.20
N GLU A 130 4.82 -11.03 4.80
CA GLU A 130 4.67 -11.80 3.56
C GLU A 130 3.41 -12.67 3.56
N ASN A 131 3.04 -13.23 4.70
CA ASN A 131 1.86 -14.09 4.81
C ASN A 131 0.56 -13.29 4.87
N HIS A 132 0.56 -12.10 5.47
CA HIS A 132 -0.65 -11.33 5.75
C HIS A 132 -0.84 -10.11 4.86
N ILE A 133 0.11 -9.81 3.95
CA ILE A 133 0.01 -8.74 2.96
C ILE A 133 0.29 -9.32 1.58
N LYS A 134 -0.72 -9.39 0.74
CA LYS A 134 -0.64 -9.88 -0.64
C LYS A 134 -1.52 -9.00 -1.53
N ALA A 135 -1.50 -9.22 -2.82
CA ALA A 135 -2.38 -8.54 -3.77
C ALA A 135 -3.50 -9.47 -4.25
N THR A 136 -4.65 -8.90 -4.52
CA THR A 136 -5.59 -9.43 -5.51
C THR A 136 -5.17 -8.91 -6.88
N PHE A 137 -5.02 -9.80 -7.84
CA PHE A 137 -4.73 -9.43 -9.22
C PHE A 137 -5.95 -9.70 -10.09
N ASP A 138 -6.59 -8.64 -10.57
CA ASP A 138 -7.70 -8.72 -11.51
C ASP A 138 -7.19 -8.67 -12.94
N ILE A 139 -7.47 -9.73 -13.70
CA ILE A 139 -7.03 -9.89 -15.10
C ILE A 139 -7.76 -8.92 -16.01
N GLY A 140 -9.05 -8.65 -15.75
CA GLY A 140 -9.82 -7.70 -16.53
C GLY A 140 -9.30 -6.28 -16.40
N HIS A 141 -9.03 -5.82 -15.17
CA HIS A 141 -8.39 -4.52 -14.95
C HIS A 141 -7.02 -4.43 -15.64
N ALA A 142 -6.23 -5.50 -15.58
CA ALA A 142 -4.94 -5.53 -16.25
C ALA A 142 -5.08 -5.51 -17.80
N ASN A 143 -6.13 -6.12 -18.35
CA ASN A 143 -6.39 -6.13 -19.80
C ASN A 143 -6.73 -4.74 -20.35
N ILE A 144 -7.23 -3.80 -19.51
CA ILE A 144 -7.49 -2.41 -19.95
C ILE A 144 -6.21 -1.71 -20.42
N TRP A 145 -5.04 -2.11 -19.93
CA TRP A 145 -3.76 -1.55 -20.38
C TRP A 145 -3.46 -1.80 -21.86
N LYS A 146 -4.17 -2.75 -22.50
CA LYS A 146 -4.07 -3.02 -23.93
C LYS A 146 -4.29 -1.76 -24.78
N LYS A 147 -5.18 -0.87 -24.36
CA LYS A 147 -5.47 0.39 -25.08
C LYS A 147 -4.30 1.38 -25.13
N TYR A 148 -3.34 1.26 -24.22
CA TYR A 148 -2.15 2.12 -24.14
C TYR A 148 -0.89 1.42 -24.66
N PHE A 149 -0.99 0.14 -24.98
CA PHE A 149 0.14 -0.65 -25.44
C PHE A 149 0.41 -0.39 -26.93
N SER A 150 1.65 -0.08 -27.28
CA SER A 150 2.03 0.27 -28.65
C SER A 150 2.28 -0.92 -29.58
N GLY A 151 2.26 -2.15 -29.05
CA GLY A 151 2.47 -3.40 -29.80
C GLY A 151 1.17 -4.08 -30.23
N ASP A 152 1.33 -5.23 -30.85
CA ASP A 152 0.20 -6.09 -31.20
C ASP A 152 -0.33 -6.87 -29.96
N GLU A 153 -1.43 -7.60 -30.17
CA GLU A 153 -2.05 -8.39 -29.09
C GLU A 153 -1.13 -9.48 -28.52
N LYS A 154 -0.31 -10.09 -29.36
CA LYS A 154 0.64 -11.12 -28.94
C LYS A 154 1.73 -10.53 -28.05
N GLU A 155 2.24 -9.37 -28.43
CA GLU A 155 3.24 -8.63 -27.64
C GLU A 155 2.66 -8.17 -26.31
N PHE A 156 1.41 -7.66 -26.31
CA PHE A 156 0.71 -7.30 -25.09
C PHE A 156 0.56 -8.50 -24.13
N ASN A 157 0.07 -9.63 -24.64
CA ASN A 157 -0.11 -10.84 -23.84
C ASN A 157 1.23 -11.37 -23.29
N SER A 158 2.31 -11.26 -24.08
CA SER A 158 3.66 -11.61 -23.63
C SER A 158 4.14 -10.71 -22.51
N TRP A 159 3.94 -9.39 -22.64
CA TRP A 159 4.26 -8.42 -21.61
C TRP A 159 3.46 -8.67 -20.33
N LEU A 160 2.13 -8.82 -20.42
CA LEU A 160 1.27 -9.05 -19.26
C LEU A 160 1.65 -10.36 -18.56
N GLY A 161 1.89 -11.44 -19.32
CA GLY A 161 2.37 -12.71 -18.77
C GLY A 161 3.69 -12.55 -18.01
N HIS A 162 4.62 -11.76 -18.55
CA HIS A 162 5.88 -11.47 -17.87
C HIS A 162 5.70 -10.69 -16.54
N GLU A 163 4.80 -9.70 -16.52
CA GLU A 163 4.51 -8.95 -15.30
C GLU A 163 3.84 -9.84 -14.23
N VAL A 164 2.89 -10.69 -14.62
CA VAL A 164 2.25 -11.65 -13.70
C VAL A 164 3.28 -12.65 -13.15
N ASP A 165 4.18 -13.14 -13.99
CA ASP A 165 5.28 -14.02 -13.56
C ASP A 165 6.18 -13.38 -12.53
N LYS A 166 6.55 -12.11 -12.71
CA LYS A 166 7.33 -11.34 -11.71
C LYS A 166 6.60 -11.26 -10.38
N LEU A 167 5.33 -10.83 -10.41
CA LEU A 167 4.52 -10.70 -9.20
C LEU A 167 4.37 -12.03 -8.46
N THR A 168 4.21 -13.12 -9.21
CA THR A 168 4.08 -14.47 -8.67
C THR A 168 5.39 -14.95 -8.02
N LYS A 169 6.52 -14.79 -8.72
CA LYS A 169 7.85 -15.17 -8.20
C LYS A 169 8.23 -14.41 -6.94
N ASP A 170 7.82 -13.15 -6.85
CA ASP A 170 8.06 -12.30 -5.69
C ASP A 170 7.03 -12.52 -4.55
N GLY A 171 6.11 -13.48 -4.71
CA GLY A 171 5.09 -13.81 -3.72
C GLY A 171 4.12 -12.65 -3.42
N ILE A 172 3.88 -11.81 -4.42
CA ILE A 172 2.99 -10.63 -4.31
C ILE A 172 1.53 -11.06 -4.41
N ILE A 173 1.19 -11.90 -5.39
CA ILE A 173 -0.19 -12.33 -5.65
C ILE A 173 -0.63 -13.34 -4.58
N GLY A 174 -1.78 -13.09 -3.96
CA GLY A 174 -2.45 -14.00 -3.03
C GLY A 174 -3.81 -14.47 -3.52
N HIS A 175 -4.44 -13.68 -4.37
CA HIS A 175 -5.75 -13.95 -4.95
C HIS A 175 -5.79 -13.43 -6.39
N VAL A 176 -6.60 -14.07 -7.23
CA VAL A 176 -6.80 -13.67 -8.63
C VAL A 176 -8.28 -13.55 -8.89
N HIS A 177 -8.70 -12.40 -9.42
CA HIS A 177 -9.99 -12.25 -10.07
C HIS A 177 -9.82 -12.57 -11.56
N VAL A 178 -10.70 -13.42 -12.06
CA VAL A 178 -10.77 -13.76 -13.47
C VAL A 178 -12.05 -13.13 -14.00
N SER A 179 -11.91 -11.97 -14.58
CA SER A 179 -12.97 -11.24 -15.27
C SER A 179 -12.66 -11.19 -16.76
N ASP A 180 -13.66 -11.09 -17.59
CA ASP A 180 -13.54 -10.94 -19.04
C ASP A 180 -14.05 -9.56 -19.44
N ASN A 181 -13.28 -8.88 -20.29
CA ASN A 181 -13.68 -7.61 -20.88
C ASN A 181 -13.04 -7.41 -22.26
N PHE A 182 -13.56 -6.46 -23.02
CA PHE A 182 -13.06 -6.14 -24.35
C PHE A 182 -11.88 -5.14 -24.34
N GLY A 183 -11.27 -4.86 -23.17
CA GLY A 183 -10.18 -3.89 -23.02
C GLY A 183 -10.63 -2.43 -22.93
N TYR A 184 -11.91 -2.17 -22.65
CA TYR A 184 -12.48 -0.82 -22.55
C TYR A 184 -13.16 -0.55 -21.20
N ASN A 185 -13.88 -1.51 -20.67
CA ASN A 185 -14.61 -1.44 -19.41
C ASN A 185 -14.56 -2.81 -18.74
N ASP A 186 -14.63 -2.77 -17.45
CA ASP A 186 -14.81 -3.94 -16.62
C ASP A 186 -16.28 -4.31 -16.54
#